data_582712b9d9fe8653f16d089920906d27
#
_entry.id   582712b9d9fe8653f16d089920906d27
#
_cell.length_a   1.000
_cell.length_b   1.000
_cell.length_c   1.000
_cell.angle_alpha   90.00
_cell.angle_beta   90.00
_cell.angle_gamma   90.00
#
_symmetry.space_group_name_H-M   'P 1'
#
loop_
_entity.id
_entity.type
_entity.pdbx_description
1 polymer ?
#
loop_
_entity_poly.entity_id
_entity_poly.type
_entity_poly.pdbx_seq_one_letter_code
_entity_poly.pdbx_strand_id
1 'polypeptide(L)'
;MAYITKRGSSYGVRYTYQDEQGKNCNKWESFSTKEEAINRKKQIEHELANGTFLIPSTITVKEFLMEWLPKQCNKHKWAPCTYQSNLGTVQNLIIPYIGDMQMQKLKPYHLEDLYSTLSKTPCGQYYEGKKQVLSEKQKQRFLSGTTIHEVHRLLRTAFQYAVEWGILIKSPV
;
A
#
# COMPACT_ATOMS: atom_id res chain seq x y z
N MET A 1 -4.58 26.05 6.66
CA MET A 1 -3.35 26.83 6.98
C MET A 1 -2.36 25.94 7.71
N ALA A 2 -1.05 26.09 7.41
CA ALA A 2 0.00 25.35 8.08
C ALA A 2 0.90 26.29 8.89
N TYR A 3 1.26 25.89 10.13
CA TYR A 3 2.08 26.68 11.05
C TYR A 3 3.32 25.90 11.45
N ILE A 4 4.45 26.63 11.62
CA ILE A 4 5.70 26.07 12.12
C ILE A 4 5.87 26.48 13.57
N THR A 5 6.18 25.51 14.43
CA THR A 5 6.44 25.74 15.86
C THR A 5 7.79 25.10 16.23
N LYS A 6 8.65 25.83 16.93
CA LYS A 6 9.91 25.28 17.49
C LYS A 6 9.62 24.64 18.86
N ARG A 7 10.10 23.39 19.05
CA ARG A 7 10.05 22.69 20.34
C ARG A 7 11.44 22.15 20.68
N GLY A 8 12.13 22.81 21.59
CA GLY A 8 13.50 22.45 21.94
C GLY A 8 14.41 22.46 20.71
N SER A 9 14.99 21.32 20.36
CA SER A 9 15.87 21.14 19.19
C SER A 9 15.15 20.78 17.89
N SER A 10 13.82 20.57 17.92
CA SER A 10 13.04 20.16 16.74
C SER A 10 12.05 21.23 16.27
N TYR A 11 11.66 21.12 15.01
CA TYR A 11 10.66 21.99 14.37
C TYR A 11 9.44 21.18 13.98
N GLY A 12 8.25 21.62 14.43
CA GLY A 12 6.99 20.96 14.10
C GLY A 12 6.19 21.76 13.07
N VAL A 13 5.59 21.07 12.12
CA VAL A 13 4.59 21.63 11.20
C VAL A 13 3.23 21.14 11.63
N ARG A 14 2.36 22.07 12.02
CA ARG A 14 0.95 21.78 12.32
C ARG A 14 0.09 22.30 11.19
N TYR A 15 -0.81 21.47 10.71
CA TYR A 15 -1.75 21.83 9.66
C TYR A 15 -3.13 21.23 9.89
N THR A 16 -4.14 21.90 9.33
CA THR A 16 -5.53 21.48 9.37
C THR A 16 -5.95 21.05 7.98
N TYR A 17 -6.60 19.90 7.87
CA TYR A 17 -7.22 19.40 6.65
C TYR A 17 -8.64 18.94 6.94
N GLN A 18 -9.46 18.76 5.91
CA GLN A 18 -10.79 18.17 6.03
C GLN A 18 -10.71 16.69 5.69
N ASP A 19 -11.34 15.85 6.52
CA ASP A 19 -11.49 14.43 6.22
C ASP A 19 -12.62 14.21 5.18
N GLU A 20 -12.86 12.95 4.81
CA GLU A 20 -13.90 12.58 3.85
C GLU A 20 -15.32 12.98 4.28
N GLN A 21 -15.53 13.23 5.58
CA GLN A 21 -16.80 13.65 6.15
C GLN A 21 -16.91 15.20 6.28
N GLY A 22 -15.90 15.93 5.78
CA GLY A 22 -15.84 17.40 5.88
C GLY A 22 -15.44 17.91 7.27
N LYS A 23 -15.03 17.05 8.19
CA LYS A 23 -14.59 17.42 9.54
C LYS A 23 -13.15 17.94 9.51
N ASN A 24 -12.91 19.06 10.21
CA ASN A 24 -11.56 19.60 10.33
C ASN A 24 -10.70 18.74 11.25
N CYS A 25 -9.66 18.15 10.68
CA CYS A 25 -8.65 17.36 11.39
C CYS A 25 -7.32 18.12 11.46
N ASN A 26 -6.60 17.99 12.59
CA ASN A 26 -5.30 18.59 12.78
C ASN A 26 -4.22 17.49 12.75
N LYS A 27 -3.12 17.75 12.05
CA LYS A 27 -1.96 16.87 12.07
C LYS A 27 -0.71 17.64 12.44
N TRP A 28 0.22 16.92 13.07
CA TRP A 28 1.52 17.41 13.51
C TRP A 28 2.61 16.52 12.92
N GLU A 29 3.61 17.12 12.28
CA GLU A 29 4.80 16.45 11.77
C GLU A 29 6.04 17.12 12.37
N SER A 30 7.04 16.35 12.85
CA SER A 30 8.26 16.85 13.46
C SER A 30 9.46 16.66 12.54
N PHE A 31 10.35 17.66 12.49
CA PHE A 31 11.54 17.69 11.65
C PHE A 31 12.76 18.10 12.47
N SER A 32 13.92 17.62 12.05
CA SER A 32 15.20 17.93 12.71
C SER A 32 15.69 19.34 12.38
N THR A 33 15.39 19.82 11.15
CA THR A 33 15.84 21.13 10.67
C THR A 33 14.67 22.07 10.38
N LYS A 34 14.96 23.40 10.50
CA LYS A 34 13.98 24.43 10.15
C LYS A 34 13.66 24.42 8.65
N GLU A 35 14.65 24.13 7.81
CA GLU A 35 14.49 24.11 6.35
C GLU A 35 13.56 23.01 5.88
N GLU A 36 13.68 21.80 6.45
CA GLU A 36 12.75 20.69 6.19
C GLU A 36 11.32 21.08 6.57
N ALA A 37 11.13 21.69 7.73
CA ALA A 37 9.81 22.15 8.17
C ALA A 37 9.22 23.22 7.24
N ILE A 38 10.03 24.17 6.74
CA ILE A 38 9.59 25.19 5.79
C ILE A 38 9.21 24.55 4.45
N ASN A 39 10.02 23.64 3.93
CA ASN A 39 9.75 22.96 2.67
C ASN A 39 8.47 22.12 2.76
N ARG A 40 8.30 21.39 3.86
CA ARG A 40 7.08 20.61 4.10
C ARG A 40 5.84 21.49 4.23
N LYS A 41 5.94 22.63 4.93
CA LYS A 41 4.86 23.60 5.01
C LYS A 41 4.42 24.08 3.62
N LYS A 42 5.38 24.54 2.80
CA LYS A 42 5.10 25.01 1.41
C LYS A 42 4.44 23.91 0.58
N GLN A 43 4.94 22.68 0.68
CA GLN A 43 4.37 21.53 0.00
C GLN A 43 2.91 21.30 0.39
N ILE A 44 2.60 21.28 1.70
CA ILE A 44 1.24 21.09 2.20
C ILE A 44 0.31 22.21 1.72
N GLU A 45 0.76 23.46 1.78
CA GLU A 45 -0.03 24.61 1.32
C GLU A 45 -0.31 24.53 -0.19
N HIS A 46 0.66 24.11 -0.98
CA HIS A 46 0.50 23.88 -2.42
C HIS A 46 -0.47 22.72 -2.71
N GLU A 47 -0.32 21.60 -2.00
CA GLU A 47 -1.20 20.43 -2.15
C GLU A 47 -2.65 20.76 -1.77
N LEU A 48 -2.86 21.51 -0.69
CA LEU A 48 -4.19 21.96 -0.26
C LEU A 48 -4.81 22.96 -1.25
N ALA A 49 -4.01 23.88 -1.80
CA ALA A 49 -4.48 24.86 -2.77
C ALA A 49 -4.89 24.21 -4.10
N ASN A 50 -4.20 23.18 -4.51
CA ASN A 50 -4.46 22.46 -5.77
C ASN A 50 -5.47 21.29 -5.60
N GLY A 51 -5.97 21.05 -4.39
CA GLY A 51 -6.87 19.92 -4.12
C GLY A 51 -6.20 18.55 -4.28
N THR A 52 -4.86 18.49 -4.30
CA THR A 52 -4.07 17.26 -4.41
C THR A 52 -3.59 16.74 -3.06
N PHE A 53 -4.08 17.35 -1.96
CA PHE A 53 -3.70 16.93 -0.62
C PHE A 53 -4.25 15.53 -0.33
N LEU A 54 -3.35 14.59 -0.09
CA LEU A 54 -3.71 13.23 0.29
C LEU A 54 -3.97 13.17 1.79
N ILE A 55 -5.18 12.75 2.17
CA ILE A 55 -5.53 12.53 3.58
C ILE A 55 -4.57 11.47 4.15
N PRO A 56 -3.84 11.79 5.23
CA PRO A 56 -2.91 10.83 5.81
C PRO A 56 -3.65 9.60 6.34
N SER A 57 -3.44 8.48 5.68
CA SER A 57 -4.04 7.20 6.03
C SER A 57 -2.99 6.23 6.58
N THR A 58 -3.36 5.48 7.61
CA THR A 58 -2.54 4.41 8.19
C THR A 58 -2.89 3.04 7.61
N ILE A 59 -3.84 2.98 6.66
CA ILE A 59 -4.29 1.73 6.05
C ILE A 59 -3.11 0.95 5.47
N THR A 60 -3.03 -0.33 5.82
CA THR A 60 -2.00 -1.23 5.32
C THR A 60 -2.40 -1.84 3.98
N VAL A 61 -1.41 -2.38 3.24
CA VAL A 61 -1.66 -3.11 1.99
C VAL A 61 -2.61 -4.28 2.22
N LYS A 62 -2.46 -4.99 3.34
CA LYS A 62 -3.33 -6.10 3.73
C LYS A 62 -4.77 -5.64 3.92
N GLU A 63 -5.00 -4.62 4.74
CA GLU A 63 -6.34 -4.08 5.02
C GLU A 63 -7.02 -3.61 3.73
N PHE A 64 -6.29 -2.86 2.91
CA PHE A 64 -6.80 -2.39 1.62
C PHE A 64 -7.19 -3.54 0.69
N LEU A 65 -6.31 -4.53 0.47
CA LEU A 65 -6.57 -5.65 -0.43
C LEU A 65 -7.73 -6.53 0.04
N MET A 66 -7.84 -6.75 1.35
CA MET A 66 -8.93 -7.54 1.93
C MET A 66 -10.29 -6.83 1.84
N GLU A 67 -10.31 -5.50 1.83
CA GLU A 67 -11.51 -4.70 1.61
C GLU A 67 -11.86 -4.57 0.11
N TRP A 68 -10.84 -4.37 -0.74
CA TRP A 68 -10.98 -4.17 -2.16
C TRP A 68 -11.47 -5.42 -2.90
N LEU A 69 -10.92 -6.61 -2.56
CA LEU A 69 -11.16 -7.85 -3.30
C LEU A 69 -12.64 -8.26 -3.34
N PRO A 70 -13.41 -8.25 -2.20
CA PRO A 70 -14.85 -8.53 -2.23
C PRO A 70 -15.64 -7.51 -3.06
N LYS A 71 -15.26 -6.23 -3.01
CA LYS A 71 -15.92 -5.17 -3.80
C LYS A 71 -15.74 -5.42 -5.31
N GLN A 72 -14.55 -5.87 -5.74
CA GLN A 72 -14.30 -6.23 -7.13
C GLN A 72 -15.07 -7.48 -7.55
N CYS A 73 -15.11 -8.49 -6.69
CA CYS A 73 -15.91 -9.70 -6.92
C CYS A 73 -17.37 -9.35 -7.21
N ASN A 74 -17.97 -8.50 -6.39
CA ASN A 74 -19.36 -8.07 -6.55
C ASN A 74 -19.55 -7.21 -7.80
N LYS A 75 -18.65 -6.25 -8.06
CA LYS A 75 -18.72 -5.34 -9.21
C LYS A 75 -18.63 -6.09 -10.54
N HIS A 76 -17.73 -7.05 -10.65
CA HIS A 76 -17.45 -7.78 -11.88
C HIS A 76 -18.13 -9.15 -11.95
N LYS A 77 -18.95 -9.51 -10.94
CA LYS A 77 -19.67 -10.79 -10.85
C LYS A 77 -18.74 -11.98 -11.08
N TRP A 78 -17.59 -11.99 -10.39
CA TRP A 78 -16.60 -13.05 -10.53
C TRP A 78 -17.19 -14.42 -10.16
N ALA A 79 -16.79 -15.46 -10.87
CA ALA A 79 -17.07 -16.82 -10.46
C ALA A 79 -16.39 -17.12 -9.10
N PRO A 80 -16.99 -17.98 -8.25
CA PRO A 80 -16.40 -18.31 -6.94
C PRO A 80 -14.96 -18.80 -7.02
N CYS A 81 -14.63 -19.59 -8.04
CA CYS A 81 -13.26 -20.07 -8.27
C CYS A 81 -12.27 -18.93 -8.58
N THR A 82 -12.68 -17.90 -9.32
CA THR A 82 -11.86 -16.72 -9.61
C THR A 82 -11.60 -15.91 -8.33
N TYR A 83 -12.62 -15.72 -7.51
CA TYR A 83 -12.47 -15.06 -6.22
C TYR A 83 -11.49 -15.81 -5.30
N GLN A 84 -11.66 -17.13 -5.16
CA GLN A 84 -10.79 -17.97 -4.34
C GLN A 84 -9.34 -17.96 -4.83
N SER A 85 -9.13 -18.02 -6.15
CA SER A 85 -7.79 -17.92 -6.74
C SER A 85 -7.11 -16.60 -6.42
N ASN A 86 -7.82 -15.48 -6.62
CA ASN A 86 -7.29 -14.14 -6.31
C ASN A 86 -7.05 -13.97 -4.81
N LEU A 87 -7.95 -14.47 -3.96
CA LEU A 87 -7.79 -14.45 -2.49
C LEU A 87 -6.55 -15.24 -2.08
N GLY A 88 -6.35 -16.45 -2.62
CA GLY A 88 -5.16 -17.25 -2.39
C GLY A 88 -3.87 -16.52 -2.83
N THR A 89 -3.89 -15.85 -3.97
CA THR A 89 -2.76 -15.02 -4.44
C THR A 89 -2.46 -13.89 -3.45
N VAL A 90 -3.48 -13.17 -2.98
CA VAL A 90 -3.32 -12.09 -1.99
C VAL A 90 -2.74 -12.63 -0.69
N GLN A 91 -3.34 -13.69 -0.14
CA GLN A 91 -2.96 -14.23 1.17
C GLN A 91 -1.60 -14.92 1.18
N ASN A 92 -1.25 -15.60 0.08
CA ASN A 92 -0.06 -16.44 0.04
C ASN A 92 1.15 -15.76 -0.59
N LEU A 93 0.95 -14.85 -1.56
CA LEU A 93 2.04 -14.28 -2.36
C LEU A 93 2.23 -12.76 -2.16
N ILE A 94 1.27 -12.05 -1.55
CA ILE A 94 1.38 -10.60 -1.37
C ILE A 94 1.48 -10.24 0.12
N ILE A 95 0.49 -10.63 0.92
CA ILE A 95 0.42 -10.25 2.35
C ILE A 95 1.68 -10.66 3.13
N PRO A 96 2.28 -11.85 2.95
CA PRO A 96 3.45 -12.24 3.73
C PRO A 96 4.70 -11.37 3.53
N TYR A 97 4.74 -10.59 2.45
CA TYR A 97 5.91 -9.79 2.08
C TYR A 97 5.69 -8.28 2.27
N ILE A 98 4.54 -7.78 1.83
CA ILE A 98 4.25 -6.33 1.86
C ILE A 98 2.96 -5.97 2.61
N GLY A 99 2.27 -6.96 3.19
CA GLY A 99 0.94 -6.76 3.79
C GLY A 99 0.90 -5.75 4.93
N ASP A 100 1.93 -5.71 5.77
CA ASP A 100 2.00 -4.82 6.94
C ASP A 100 2.48 -3.40 6.59
N MET A 101 2.89 -3.17 5.34
CA MET A 101 3.31 -1.85 4.89
C MET A 101 2.11 -0.92 4.72
N GLN A 102 2.27 0.34 5.13
CA GLN A 102 1.26 1.37 4.86
C GLN A 102 1.19 1.68 3.37
N MET A 103 -0.03 1.76 2.81
CA MET A 103 -0.26 2.03 1.39
C MET A 103 0.50 3.28 0.91
N GLN A 104 0.45 4.38 1.67
CA GLN A 104 1.10 5.65 1.31
C GLN A 104 2.63 5.63 1.39
N LYS A 105 3.22 4.62 2.05
CA LYS A 105 4.69 4.43 2.11
C LYS A 105 5.21 3.45 1.08
N LEU A 106 4.31 2.79 0.34
CA LEU A 106 4.69 1.83 -0.69
C LEU A 106 5.32 2.56 -1.88
N LYS A 107 6.48 2.10 -2.30
CA LYS A 107 7.25 2.66 -3.44
C LYS A 107 7.51 1.57 -4.47
N PRO A 108 7.79 1.93 -5.74
CA PRO A 108 8.04 0.95 -6.80
C PRO A 108 9.09 -0.10 -6.45
N TYR A 109 10.18 0.29 -5.80
CA TYR A 109 11.27 -0.64 -5.44
C TYR A 109 10.81 -1.76 -4.49
N HIS A 110 9.81 -1.52 -3.61
CA HIS A 110 9.26 -2.58 -2.75
C HIS A 110 8.56 -3.66 -3.59
N LEU A 111 7.99 -3.29 -4.73
CA LEU A 111 7.35 -4.23 -5.64
C LEU A 111 8.39 -5.01 -6.45
N GLU A 112 9.48 -4.37 -6.85
CA GLU A 112 10.61 -5.03 -7.50
C GLU A 112 11.23 -6.07 -6.55
N ASP A 113 11.43 -5.72 -5.27
CA ASP A 113 11.89 -6.63 -4.23
C ASP A 113 10.90 -7.80 -4.02
N LEU A 114 9.60 -7.52 -4.02
CA LEU A 114 8.56 -8.56 -3.97
C LEU A 114 8.71 -9.54 -5.14
N TYR A 115 8.78 -9.06 -6.39
CA TYR A 115 8.89 -9.93 -7.56
C TYR A 115 10.21 -10.72 -7.58
N SER A 116 11.31 -10.09 -7.18
CA SER A 116 12.60 -10.77 -7.02
C SER A 116 12.53 -11.88 -5.97
N THR A 117 11.86 -11.64 -4.86
CA THR A 117 11.67 -12.63 -3.79
C THR A 117 10.76 -13.76 -4.24
N LEU A 118 9.63 -13.45 -4.92
CA LEU A 118 8.72 -14.46 -5.45
C LEU A 118 9.38 -15.37 -6.46
N SER A 119 10.29 -14.86 -7.31
CA SER A 119 11.03 -15.68 -8.28
C SER A 119 11.92 -16.75 -7.63
N LYS A 120 12.32 -16.53 -6.38
CA LYS A 120 13.13 -17.45 -5.57
C LYS A 120 12.31 -18.25 -4.56
N THR A 121 10.99 -18.02 -4.52
CA THR A 121 10.10 -18.67 -3.56
C THR A 121 9.69 -20.04 -4.06
N PRO A 122 9.87 -21.11 -3.27
CA PRO A 122 9.42 -22.45 -3.62
C PRO A 122 7.89 -22.52 -3.76
N CYS A 123 7.42 -23.34 -4.72
CA CYS A 123 6.00 -23.60 -4.87
C CYS A 123 5.41 -24.24 -3.60
N GLY A 124 4.26 -23.73 -3.14
CA GLY A 124 3.57 -24.27 -1.96
C GLY A 124 4.14 -23.82 -0.62
N GLN A 125 5.06 -22.83 -0.60
CA GLN A 125 5.61 -22.30 0.65
C GLN A 125 4.54 -21.71 1.58
N TYR A 126 3.48 -21.15 1.01
CA TYR A 126 2.31 -20.68 1.75
C TYR A 126 1.06 -21.40 1.28
N TYR A 127 0.20 -21.76 2.22
CA TYR A 127 -1.12 -22.29 1.98
C TYR A 127 -2.09 -21.71 3.00
N GLU A 128 -3.21 -21.19 2.53
CA GLU A 128 -4.19 -20.48 3.37
C GLU A 128 -3.57 -19.37 4.24
N GLY A 129 -2.56 -18.66 3.70
CA GLY A 129 -1.86 -17.59 4.41
C GLY A 129 -0.84 -18.04 5.45
N LYS A 130 -0.61 -19.36 5.60
CA LYS A 130 0.33 -19.94 6.58
C LYS A 130 1.58 -20.48 5.89
N LYS A 131 2.75 -20.18 6.48
CA LYS A 131 4.02 -20.75 6.03
C LYS A 131 4.06 -22.26 6.33
N GLN A 132 4.40 -23.06 5.33
CA GLN A 132 4.47 -24.51 5.45
C GLN A 132 5.91 -25.02 5.41
N VAL A 133 6.12 -26.17 6.04
CA VAL A 133 7.37 -26.93 5.90
C VAL A 133 7.27 -27.73 4.60
N LEU A 134 8.17 -27.44 3.66
CA LEU A 134 8.22 -28.08 2.34
C LEU A 134 9.10 -29.32 2.36
N SER A 135 8.71 -30.34 1.58
CA SER A 135 9.57 -31.47 1.25
C SER A 135 10.73 -31.03 0.33
N GLU A 136 11.81 -31.84 0.29
CA GLU A 136 12.98 -31.51 -0.55
C GLU A 136 12.63 -31.35 -2.05
N LYS A 137 11.68 -32.14 -2.56
CA LYS A 137 11.19 -32.03 -3.95
C LYS A 137 10.44 -30.71 -4.19
N GLN A 138 9.69 -30.22 -3.21
CA GLN A 138 8.97 -28.93 -3.32
C GLN A 138 9.91 -27.74 -3.25
N LYS A 139 11.00 -27.82 -2.47
CA LYS A 139 12.02 -26.77 -2.39
C LYS A 139 12.75 -26.52 -3.73
N GLN A 140 12.77 -27.52 -4.61
CA GLN A 140 13.39 -27.44 -5.94
C GLN A 140 12.49 -26.80 -7.02
N ARG A 141 11.19 -26.59 -6.73
CA ARG A 141 10.23 -26.02 -7.67
C ARG A 141 9.89 -24.58 -7.24
N PHE A 142 10.31 -23.62 -8.03
CA PHE A 142 10.02 -22.20 -7.81
C PHE A 142 8.72 -21.76 -8.49
N LEU A 143 8.20 -20.61 -8.05
CA LEU A 143 7.05 -20.00 -8.69
C LEU A 143 7.34 -19.66 -10.15
N SER A 144 6.39 -19.94 -11.03
CA SER A 144 6.52 -19.64 -12.46
C SER A 144 6.41 -18.13 -12.74
N GLY A 145 7.02 -17.70 -13.84
CA GLY A 145 6.85 -16.30 -14.31
C GLY A 145 5.39 -15.92 -14.54
N THR A 146 4.56 -16.87 -14.97
CA THR A 146 3.12 -16.66 -15.12
C THR A 146 2.45 -16.31 -13.77
N THR A 147 2.81 -16.99 -12.69
CA THR A 147 2.29 -16.70 -11.34
C THR A 147 2.71 -15.30 -10.88
N ILE A 148 3.96 -14.91 -11.13
CA ILE A 148 4.46 -13.57 -10.78
C ILE A 148 3.73 -12.49 -11.60
N HIS A 149 3.47 -12.76 -12.88
CA HIS A 149 2.71 -11.86 -13.74
C HIS A 149 1.26 -11.70 -13.26
N GLU A 150 0.61 -12.76 -12.76
CA GLU A 150 -0.71 -12.68 -12.16
C GLU A 150 -0.71 -11.80 -10.89
N VAL A 151 0.31 -11.92 -10.04
CA VAL A 151 0.51 -11.04 -8.87
C VAL A 151 0.63 -9.58 -9.32
N HIS A 152 1.47 -9.31 -10.33
CA HIS A 152 1.64 -7.96 -10.89
C HIS A 152 0.31 -7.40 -11.43
N ARG A 153 -0.42 -8.17 -12.21
CA ARG A 153 -1.72 -7.78 -12.78
C ARG A 153 -2.73 -7.43 -11.71
N LEU A 154 -2.80 -8.24 -10.64
CA LEU A 154 -3.72 -8.03 -9.52
C LEU A 154 -3.34 -6.76 -8.75
N LEU A 155 -2.07 -6.57 -8.43
CA LEU A 155 -1.57 -5.36 -7.75
C LEU A 155 -1.79 -4.11 -8.58
N ARG A 156 -1.52 -4.16 -9.90
CA ARG A 156 -1.77 -3.03 -10.81
C ARG A 156 -3.22 -2.58 -10.76
N THR A 157 -4.15 -3.54 -10.84
CA THR A 157 -5.58 -3.23 -10.76
C THR A 157 -5.95 -2.66 -9.40
N ALA A 158 -5.49 -3.29 -8.30
CA ALA A 158 -5.79 -2.84 -6.95
C ALA A 158 -5.27 -1.42 -6.67
N PHE A 159 -4.04 -1.11 -7.07
CA PHE A 159 -3.47 0.23 -6.83
C PHE A 159 -4.06 1.30 -7.74
N GLN A 160 -4.55 0.93 -8.93
CA GLN A 160 -5.35 1.86 -9.74
C GLN A 160 -6.62 2.28 -8.99
N TYR A 161 -7.33 1.32 -8.38
CA TYR A 161 -8.48 1.64 -7.52
C TYR A 161 -8.09 2.43 -6.26
N ALA A 162 -6.92 2.19 -5.69
CA ALA A 162 -6.43 2.98 -4.56
C ALA A 162 -6.23 4.46 -4.93
N VAL A 163 -5.83 4.74 -6.18
CA VAL A 163 -5.75 6.11 -6.71
C VAL A 163 -7.16 6.68 -6.93
N GLU A 164 -8.07 5.91 -7.52
CA GLU A 164 -9.47 6.34 -7.72
C GLU A 164 -10.19 6.61 -6.40
N TRP A 165 -9.87 5.89 -5.35
CA TRP A 165 -10.42 6.09 -4.00
C TRP A 165 -9.68 7.18 -3.19
N GLY A 166 -8.71 7.87 -3.77
CA GLY A 166 -7.97 8.93 -3.09
C GLY A 166 -7.04 8.45 -1.97
N ILE A 167 -6.72 7.15 -1.90
CA ILE A 167 -5.77 6.60 -0.92
C ILE A 167 -4.32 6.85 -1.35
N LEU A 168 -4.08 6.86 -2.66
CA LEU A 168 -2.78 7.11 -3.28
C LEU A 168 -2.89 8.26 -4.29
N ILE A 169 -1.81 9.05 -4.45
CA ILE A 169 -1.71 10.06 -5.52
C ILE A 169 -1.40 9.38 -6.85
N LYS A 170 -0.52 8.39 -6.83
CA LYS A 170 -0.04 7.68 -8.02
C LYS A 170 0.14 6.19 -7.70
N SER A 171 -0.17 5.33 -8.66
CA SER A 171 0.11 3.90 -8.54
C SER A 171 1.62 3.64 -8.45
N PRO A 172 2.08 2.79 -7.52
CA PRO A 172 3.48 2.38 -7.43
C PRO A 172 3.84 1.26 -8.44
N VAL A 173 2.85 0.73 -9.19
CA VAL A 173 3.02 -0.34 -10.21
C VAL A 173 3.18 0.27 -11.59
#